data_781b6771ae34ae24512bcd5cdc5294af
#
_entry.id   781b6771ae34ae24512bcd5cdc5294af
#
_cell.length_a   1.000
_cell.length_b   1.000
_cell.length_c   1.000
_cell.angle_alpha   90.00
_cell.angle_beta   90.00
_cell.angle_gamma   90.00
#
_symmetry.space_group_name_H-M   'P 1'
#
loop_
_entity.id
_entity.type
_entity.pdbx_description
1 polymer ?
#
loop_
_entity_poly.entity_id
_entity_poly.type
_entity_poly.pdbx_seq_one_letter_code
_entity_poly.pdbx_strand_id
1 'polypeptide(L)'
;EKFEQNMQGAIDAGLDVGVYFFSQSTGAIEGAEEALFVLDLIKDYKITMPVAFDWEPLEESRAEDILDEELTASALVFCEMVKDAGYTPCVYFYRYIAYHDYDLSRLADFLFWIGAPGSAPDFYYEAAIWQFSFTSRIDGIDADVDMNLQFYAPGADPSFPGPEPSPVETEEPAESPEPAEETDG
;
A
#
# COMPACT_ATOMS: atom_id res chain seq x y z
N GLU A 1 1.22 -11.13 11.25
CA GLU A 1 2.44 -11.88 11.68
C GLU A 1 3.60 -11.65 10.68
N LYS A 2 3.48 -12.05 9.41
CA LYS A 2 4.55 -11.76 8.42
C LYS A 2 4.63 -10.29 8.05
N PHE A 3 3.50 -9.62 7.93
CA PHE A 3 3.45 -8.20 7.61
C PHE A 3 4.23 -7.38 8.65
N GLU A 4 3.93 -7.52 9.92
CA GLU A 4 4.58 -6.84 11.04
C GLU A 4 6.10 -7.08 11.04
N GLN A 5 6.50 -8.36 10.89
CA GLN A 5 7.92 -8.74 10.84
C GLN A 5 8.63 -8.07 9.66
N ASN A 6 8.01 -8.07 8.47
CA ASN A 6 8.60 -7.51 7.27
C ASN A 6 8.68 -5.98 7.35
N MET A 7 7.62 -5.32 7.82
CA MET A 7 7.60 -3.87 7.99
C MET A 7 8.66 -3.41 8.97
N GLN A 8 8.70 -4.00 10.17
CA GLN A 8 9.69 -3.63 11.17
C GLN A 8 11.12 -3.91 10.68
N GLY A 9 11.33 -5.08 10.06
CA GLY A 9 12.65 -5.44 9.53
C GLY A 9 13.14 -4.50 8.43
N ALA A 10 12.26 -4.04 7.53
CA ALA A 10 12.61 -3.09 6.49
C ALA A 10 12.93 -1.70 7.07
N ILE A 11 12.11 -1.22 8.02
CA ILE A 11 12.33 0.06 8.70
C ILE A 11 13.65 0.03 9.51
N ASP A 12 13.90 -1.03 10.27
CA ASP A 12 15.13 -1.20 11.06
C ASP A 12 16.38 -1.28 10.17
N ALA A 13 16.24 -1.78 8.94
CA ALA A 13 17.29 -1.78 7.94
C ALA A 13 17.50 -0.43 7.26
N GLY A 14 16.68 0.58 7.57
CA GLY A 14 16.76 1.93 6.99
C GLY A 14 16.23 2.01 5.56
N LEU A 15 15.37 1.08 5.15
CA LEU A 15 14.72 1.12 3.85
C LEU A 15 13.51 2.06 3.86
N ASP A 16 13.26 2.70 2.73
CA ASP A 16 11.97 3.35 2.48
C ASP A 16 10.91 2.27 2.25
N VAL A 17 9.76 2.44 2.89
CA VAL A 17 8.69 1.43 2.85
C VAL A 17 7.36 2.02 2.42
N GLY A 18 6.67 1.29 1.56
CA GLY A 18 5.28 1.49 1.18
C GLY A 18 4.52 0.19 1.28
N VAL A 19 3.23 0.25 0.98
CA VAL A 19 2.38 -0.94 0.97
C VAL A 19 1.51 -0.96 -0.27
N TYR A 20 1.14 -2.14 -0.73
CA TYR A 20 0.06 -2.32 -1.67
C TYR A 20 -0.97 -3.28 -1.09
N PHE A 21 -2.20 -3.12 -1.49
CA PHE A 21 -3.30 -3.99 -1.10
C PHE A 21 -3.89 -4.64 -2.34
N PHE A 22 -3.79 -5.97 -2.41
CA PHE A 22 -4.38 -6.75 -3.49
C PHE A 22 -5.90 -6.77 -3.33
N SER A 23 -6.57 -5.91 -4.06
CA SER A 23 -8.00 -5.68 -3.94
C SER A 23 -8.83 -6.81 -4.53
N GLN A 24 -9.87 -7.17 -3.84
CA GLN A 24 -10.94 -8.05 -4.31
C GLN A 24 -12.31 -7.37 -4.16
N SER A 25 -12.31 -6.04 -4.07
CA SER A 25 -13.52 -5.25 -3.95
C SER A 25 -14.38 -5.35 -5.22
N THR A 26 -15.69 -5.28 -5.03
CA THR A 26 -16.68 -5.30 -6.10
C THR A 26 -17.39 -3.95 -6.25
N GLY A 27 -16.85 -2.90 -5.65
CA GLY A 27 -17.35 -1.54 -5.75
C GLY A 27 -16.86 -0.63 -4.64
N ALA A 28 -17.28 0.64 -4.67
CA ALA A 28 -16.78 1.71 -3.81
C ALA A 28 -16.89 1.42 -2.30
N ILE A 29 -17.95 0.74 -1.84
CA ILE A 29 -18.11 0.45 -0.40
C ILE A 29 -17.02 -0.49 0.08
N GLU A 30 -16.75 -1.56 -0.66
CA GLU A 30 -15.70 -2.50 -0.31
C GLU A 30 -14.30 -1.89 -0.48
N GLY A 31 -14.11 -1.04 -1.50
CA GLY A 31 -12.86 -0.26 -1.64
C GLY A 31 -12.60 0.64 -0.43
N ALA A 32 -13.64 1.24 0.16
CA ALA A 32 -13.51 2.00 1.41
C ALA A 32 -13.17 1.10 2.61
N GLU A 33 -13.78 -0.10 2.71
CA GLU A 33 -13.46 -1.07 3.77
C GLU A 33 -12.01 -1.57 3.67
N GLU A 34 -11.53 -1.83 2.46
CA GLU A 34 -10.12 -2.18 2.20
C GLU A 34 -9.17 -1.04 2.59
N ALA A 35 -9.51 0.21 2.26
CA ALA A 35 -8.72 1.37 2.68
C ALA A 35 -8.65 1.49 4.21
N LEU A 36 -9.78 1.36 4.91
CA LEU A 36 -9.80 1.39 6.38
C LEU A 36 -8.92 0.30 6.98
N PHE A 37 -8.99 -0.91 6.43
CA PHE A 37 -8.14 -2.03 6.88
C PHE A 37 -6.66 -1.72 6.72
N VAL A 38 -6.25 -1.21 5.55
CA VAL A 38 -4.85 -0.85 5.28
C VAL A 38 -4.39 0.26 6.21
N LEU A 39 -5.18 1.33 6.36
CA LEU A 39 -4.85 2.47 7.21
C LEU A 39 -4.71 2.08 8.68
N ASP A 40 -5.58 1.19 9.20
CA ASP A 40 -5.44 0.67 10.56
C ASP A 40 -4.16 -0.18 10.72
N LEU A 41 -3.81 -0.94 9.70
CA LEU A 41 -2.63 -1.82 9.72
C LEU A 41 -1.31 -1.04 9.70
N ILE A 42 -1.26 0.12 9.01
CA ILE A 42 -0.02 0.88 8.80
C ILE A 42 0.18 2.06 9.76
N LYS A 43 -0.82 2.43 10.55
CA LYS A 43 -0.82 3.64 11.39
C LYS A 43 0.36 3.74 12.37
N ASP A 44 0.92 2.59 12.77
CA ASP A 44 2.00 2.48 13.74
C ASP A 44 3.39 2.37 13.09
N TYR A 45 3.44 2.50 11.76
CA TYR A 45 4.68 2.40 11.00
C TYR A 45 5.01 3.70 10.28
N LYS A 46 6.30 3.98 10.14
CA LYS A 46 6.77 5.09 9.31
C LYS A 46 6.73 4.71 7.84
N ILE A 47 5.70 5.14 7.14
CA ILE A 47 5.53 4.91 5.70
C ILE A 47 6.19 6.07 4.94
N THR A 48 7.10 5.74 4.03
CA THR A 48 7.89 6.70 3.24
C THR A 48 7.73 6.51 1.73
N MET A 49 6.94 5.52 1.32
CA MET A 49 6.59 5.22 -0.07
C MET A 49 5.06 5.18 -0.22
N PRO A 50 4.52 5.16 -1.45
CA PRO A 50 3.08 5.16 -1.65
C PRO A 50 2.33 3.99 -1.01
N VAL A 51 1.04 4.23 -0.75
CA VAL A 51 0.05 3.20 -0.42
C VAL A 51 -0.75 2.94 -1.68
N ALA A 52 -0.64 1.74 -2.25
CA ALA A 52 -1.16 1.42 -3.57
C ALA A 52 -2.41 0.53 -3.52
N PHE A 53 -3.43 0.92 -4.28
CA PHE A 53 -4.53 0.06 -4.70
C PHE A 53 -4.03 -0.83 -5.84
N ASP A 54 -4.18 -2.14 -5.70
CA ASP A 54 -3.68 -3.15 -6.63
C ASP A 54 -4.80 -4.14 -6.96
N TRP A 55 -5.45 -3.96 -8.11
CA TRP A 55 -6.41 -4.91 -8.62
C TRP A 55 -5.88 -5.58 -9.89
N GLU A 56 -5.87 -6.88 -9.88
CA GLU A 56 -5.49 -7.68 -11.03
C GLU A 56 -6.60 -8.70 -11.37
N PRO A 57 -6.87 -8.94 -12.65
CA PRO A 57 -7.84 -9.95 -13.04
C PRO A 57 -7.34 -11.33 -12.61
N LEU A 58 -8.10 -11.97 -11.74
CA LEU A 58 -7.82 -13.29 -11.23
C LEU A 58 -9.01 -14.20 -11.53
N GLU A 59 -8.76 -15.24 -12.33
CA GLU A 59 -9.79 -16.25 -12.68
C GLU A 59 -10.44 -16.83 -11.41
N GLU A 60 -11.75 -17.01 -11.44
CA GLU A 60 -12.56 -17.54 -10.33
C GLU A 60 -12.53 -16.67 -9.05
N SER A 61 -12.02 -15.42 -9.13
CA SER A 61 -12.11 -14.49 -8.02
C SER A 61 -13.50 -13.84 -7.93
N ARG A 62 -13.83 -13.29 -6.77
CA ARG A 62 -15.10 -12.57 -6.58
C ARG A 62 -15.19 -11.27 -7.40
N ALA A 63 -14.07 -10.72 -7.80
CA ALA A 63 -13.97 -9.48 -8.56
C ALA A 63 -13.62 -9.71 -10.05
N GLU A 64 -13.68 -10.95 -10.54
CA GLU A 64 -13.34 -11.28 -11.94
C GLU A 64 -14.20 -10.51 -12.95
N ASP A 65 -15.49 -10.41 -12.70
CA ASP A 65 -16.47 -9.76 -13.58
C ASP A 65 -16.87 -8.35 -13.09
N ILE A 66 -15.99 -7.66 -12.35
CA ILE A 66 -16.28 -6.30 -11.89
C ILE A 66 -16.48 -5.35 -13.09
N LEU A 67 -17.45 -4.47 -13.01
CA LEU A 67 -17.66 -3.44 -14.03
C LEU A 67 -16.60 -2.35 -13.94
N ASP A 68 -16.15 -1.82 -15.07
CA ASP A 68 -15.13 -0.77 -15.15
C ASP A 68 -15.45 0.45 -14.27
N GLU A 69 -16.75 0.84 -14.22
CA GLU A 69 -17.22 1.93 -13.37
C GLU A 69 -17.06 1.62 -11.88
N GLU A 70 -17.38 0.40 -11.47
CA GLU A 70 -17.26 -0.04 -10.08
C GLU A 70 -15.78 -0.23 -9.67
N LEU A 71 -14.95 -0.74 -10.57
CA LEU A 71 -13.52 -0.86 -10.36
C LEU A 71 -12.87 0.53 -10.19
N THR A 72 -13.19 1.47 -11.09
CA THR A 72 -12.73 2.85 -10.99
C THR A 72 -13.21 3.51 -9.70
N ALA A 73 -14.48 3.30 -9.32
CA ALA A 73 -15.03 3.86 -8.09
C ALA A 73 -14.36 3.27 -6.84
N SER A 74 -14.02 1.99 -6.85
CA SER A 74 -13.29 1.34 -5.78
C SER A 74 -11.88 1.92 -5.61
N ALA A 75 -11.11 2.01 -6.69
CA ALA A 75 -9.79 2.61 -6.69
C ALA A 75 -9.83 4.08 -6.23
N LEU A 76 -10.82 4.85 -6.71
CA LEU A 76 -10.99 6.25 -6.36
C LEU A 76 -11.20 6.44 -4.88
N VAL A 77 -12.18 5.72 -4.28
CA VAL A 77 -12.48 5.87 -2.86
C VAL A 77 -11.32 5.41 -1.98
N PHE A 78 -10.65 4.31 -2.34
CA PHE A 78 -9.45 3.85 -1.63
C PHE A 78 -8.38 4.93 -1.61
N CYS A 79 -8.05 5.50 -2.78
CA CYS A 79 -7.02 6.52 -2.92
C CYS A 79 -7.39 7.84 -2.21
N GLU A 80 -8.66 8.27 -2.25
CA GLU A 80 -9.12 9.45 -1.52
C GLU A 80 -8.96 9.27 -0.01
N MET A 81 -9.33 8.11 0.54
CA MET A 81 -9.18 7.83 1.97
C MET A 81 -7.72 7.75 2.40
N VAL A 82 -6.85 7.16 1.59
CA VAL A 82 -5.40 7.13 1.80
C VAL A 82 -4.84 8.55 1.84
N LYS A 83 -5.26 9.40 0.89
CA LYS A 83 -4.85 10.82 0.82
C LYS A 83 -5.34 11.62 2.02
N ASP A 84 -6.59 11.44 2.41
CA ASP A 84 -7.19 12.13 3.56
C ASP A 84 -6.51 11.74 4.88
N ALA A 85 -6.00 10.50 4.97
CA ALA A 85 -5.19 10.05 6.10
C ALA A 85 -3.75 10.57 6.07
N GLY A 86 -3.35 11.33 5.04
CA GLY A 86 -2.02 11.96 4.93
C GLY A 86 -0.97 11.11 4.25
N TYR A 87 -1.31 9.95 3.70
CA TYR A 87 -0.41 9.14 2.90
C TYR A 87 -0.48 9.50 1.41
N THR A 88 0.50 9.07 0.64
CA THR A 88 0.51 9.25 -0.81
C THR A 88 -0.18 8.07 -1.48
N PRO A 89 -1.35 8.28 -2.12
CA PRO A 89 -2.05 7.21 -2.83
C PRO A 89 -1.41 6.90 -4.17
N CYS A 90 -1.51 5.64 -4.57
CA CYS A 90 -1.06 5.12 -5.85
C CYS A 90 -2.04 4.09 -6.39
N VAL A 91 -2.13 3.94 -7.71
CA VAL A 91 -2.86 2.85 -8.35
C VAL A 91 -1.89 2.04 -9.18
N TYR A 92 -1.84 0.71 -8.91
CA TYR A 92 -1.08 -0.24 -9.72
C TYR A 92 -1.97 -0.87 -10.77
N PHE A 93 -1.44 -1.05 -11.98
CA PHE A 93 -2.08 -1.80 -13.07
C PHE A 93 -1.10 -2.13 -14.20
N TYR A 94 -1.43 -3.16 -14.98
CA TYR A 94 -0.83 -3.34 -16.30
C TYR A 94 -1.41 -2.32 -17.28
N ARG A 95 -0.59 -1.90 -18.24
CA ARG A 95 -1.02 -0.92 -19.26
C ARG A 95 -2.33 -1.28 -19.97
N TYR A 96 -2.54 -2.56 -20.31
CA TYR A 96 -3.78 -3.00 -20.95
C TYR A 96 -4.98 -2.77 -20.03
N ILE A 97 -4.89 -3.22 -18.79
CA ILE A 97 -5.91 -3.06 -17.76
C ILE A 97 -6.22 -1.56 -17.52
N ALA A 98 -5.17 -0.74 -17.42
CA ALA A 98 -5.33 0.70 -17.24
C ALA A 98 -6.22 1.37 -18.30
N TYR A 99 -6.07 0.99 -19.57
CA TYR A 99 -6.83 1.60 -20.66
C TYR A 99 -8.19 0.99 -20.93
N HIS A 100 -8.41 -0.25 -20.51
CA HIS A 100 -9.63 -0.98 -20.84
C HIS A 100 -10.62 -1.06 -19.69
N ASP A 101 -10.11 -1.12 -18.45
CA ASP A 101 -10.94 -1.45 -17.30
C ASP A 101 -11.08 -0.27 -16.32
N TYR A 102 -10.31 0.83 -16.54
CA TYR A 102 -10.37 2.03 -15.70
C TYR A 102 -10.75 3.30 -16.48
N ASP A 103 -11.51 4.19 -15.84
CA ASP A 103 -11.57 5.60 -16.24
C ASP A 103 -10.40 6.37 -15.61
N LEU A 104 -9.27 6.36 -16.30
CA LEU A 104 -8.04 7.01 -15.84
C LEU A 104 -8.18 8.52 -15.61
N SER A 105 -9.16 9.18 -16.26
CA SER A 105 -9.37 10.61 -16.06
C SER A 105 -9.82 10.94 -14.63
N ARG A 106 -10.51 10.03 -13.98
CA ARG A 106 -10.96 10.15 -12.58
C ARG A 106 -9.85 9.85 -11.57
N LEU A 107 -8.80 9.17 -11.99
CA LEU A 107 -7.68 8.75 -11.15
C LEU A 107 -6.42 9.62 -11.39
N ALA A 108 -6.47 10.59 -12.30
CA ALA A 108 -5.30 11.36 -12.78
C ALA A 108 -4.61 12.20 -11.69
N ASP A 109 -5.26 12.44 -10.57
CA ASP A 109 -4.69 13.16 -9.41
C ASP A 109 -3.85 12.26 -8.49
N PHE A 110 -3.80 10.95 -8.75
CA PHE A 110 -3.04 9.98 -7.99
C PHE A 110 -1.80 9.52 -8.75
N LEU A 111 -0.85 8.92 -8.04
CA LEU A 111 0.31 8.32 -8.67
C LEU A 111 -0.08 7.04 -9.41
N PHE A 112 0.58 6.78 -10.53
CA PHE A 112 0.43 5.54 -11.28
C PHE A 112 1.68 4.68 -11.19
N TRP A 113 1.48 3.41 -10.87
CA TRP A 113 2.49 2.37 -10.87
C TRP A 113 2.18 1.37 -11.99
N ILE A 114 3.02 1.32 -13.01
CA ILE A 114 2.76 0.56 -14.24
C ILE A 114 3.56 -0.73 -14.26
N GLY A 115 2.87 -1.86 -14.35
CA GLY A 115 3.45 -3.16 -14.68
C GLY A 115 3.68 -3.26 -16.21
N ALA A 116 4.96 -3.26 -16.62
CA ALA A 116 5.36 -3.40 -18.03
C ALA A 116 6.71 -4.14 -18.13
N PRO A 117 6.75 -5.45 -17.84
CA PRO A 117 7.99 -6.21 -17.84
C PRO A 117 8.59 -6.31 -19.25
N GLY A 118 9.91 -6.17 -19.33
CA GLY A 118 10.68 -6.36 -20.56
C GLY A 118 10.61 -5.22 -21.59
N SER A 119 9.86 -4.16 -21.34
CA SER A 119 9.79 -2.98 -22.23
C SER A 119 9.59 -1.72 -21.43
N ALA A 120 10.08 -0.57 -21.94
CA ALA A 120 9.76 0.72 -21.34
C ALA A 120 8.24 0.95 -21.34
N PRO A 121 7.69 1.61 -20.30
CA PRO A 121 6.27 1.88 -20.25
C PRO A 121 5.89 2.87 -21.37
N ASP A 122 5.08 2.40 -22.29
CA ASP A 122 4.39 3.23 -23.30
C ASP A 122 3.02 3.58 -22.74
N PHE A 123 2.97 4.63 -21.94
CA PHE A 123 1.78 5.02 -21.19
C PHE A 123 1.54 6.52 -21.35
N TYR A 124 0.29 6.91 -21.64
CA TYR A 124 -0.05 8.31 -21.92
C TYR A 124 0.09 9.22 -20.70
N TYR A 125 -0.30 8.71 -19.53
CA TYR A 125 -0.19 9.45 -18.28
C TYR A 125 1.23 9.31 -17.70
N GLU A 126 1.61 10.20 -16.82
CA GLU A 126 2.89 10.11 -16.11
C GLU A 126 2.88 8.90 -15.16
N ALA A 127 3.83 7.99 -15.35
CA ALA A 127 4.05 6.89 -14.43
C ALA A 127 5.07 7.30 -13.37
N ALA A 128 4.69 7.21 -12.10
CA ALA A 128 5.61 7.47 -10.99
C ALA A 128 6.53 6.26 -10.71
N ILE A 129 6.01 5.05 -10.93
CA ILE A 129 6.75 3.80 -10.70
C ILE A 129 6.53 2.88 -11.90
N TRP A 130 7.61 2.23 -12.33
CA TRP A 130 7.59 1.21 -13.38
C TRP A 130 8.11 -0.12 -12.85
N GLN A 131 7.25 -1.13 -12.80
CA GLN A 131 7.62 -2.51 -12.53
C GLN A 131 8.13 -3.14 -13.83
N PHE A 132 9.42 -3.32 -13.92
CA PHE A 132 10.09 -3.76 -15.15
C PHE A 132 10.41 -5.25 -15.18
N SER A 133 10.30 -5.95 -14.05
CA SER A 133 10.56 -7.38 -13.94
C SER A 133 9.73 -8.00 -12.83
N PHE A 134 9.27 -9.24 -13.06
CA PHE A 134 8.55 -10.10 -12.10
C PHE A 134 9.39 -11.30 -11.63
N THR A 135 10.58 -11.47 -12.18
CA THR A 135 11.39 -12.68 -11.99
C THR A 135 12.84 -12.36 -11.67
N SER A 136 13.08 -11.23 -11.03
CA SER A 136 14.43 -10.83 -10.61
C SER A 136 14.87 -11.60 -9.36
N ARG A 137 16.17 -11.54 -9.09
CA ARG A 137 16.77 -12.14 -7.89
C ARG A 137 17.52 -11.08 -7.09
N ILE A 138 17.38 -11.13 -5.78
CA ILE A 138 18.11 -10.29 -4.83
C ILE A 138 18.79 -11.20 -3.81
N ASP A 139 20.02 -10.89 -3.47
CA ASP A 139 20.77 -11.64 -2.45
C ASP A 139 20.02 -11.64 -1.12
N GLY A 140 19.84 -12.82 -0.55
CA GLY A 140 19.10 -13.01 0.70
C GLY A 140 17.63 -13.39 0.54
N ILE A 141 17.08 -13.38 -0.69
CA ILE A 141 15.70 -13.81 -0.98
C ILE A 141 15.75 -15.00 -1.95
N ASP A 142 15.31 -16.18 -1.48
CA ASP A 142 15.27 -17.42 -2.26
C ASP A 142 13.93 -17.59 -3.01
N ALA A 143 13.50 -16.53 -3.66
CA ALA A 143 12.29 -16.49 -4.49
C ALA A 143 12.47 -15.46 -5.61
N ASP A 144 11.59 -15.49 -6.62
CA ASP A 144 11.48 -14.40 -7.57
C ASP A 144 10.97 -13.14 -6.86
N VAL A 145 11.48 -11.99 -7.25
CA VAL A 145 11.08 -10.68 -6.74
C VAL A 145 10.76 -9.73 -7.88
N ASP A 146 9.79 -8.87 -7.65
CA ASP A 146 9.47 -7.78 -8.55
C ASP A 146 10.49 -6.66 -8.41
N MET A 147 10.92 -6.11 -9.55
CA MET A 147 11.84 -4.98 -9.57
C MET A 147 11.19 -3.77 -10.21
N ASN A 148 11.42 -2.63 -9.57
CA ASN A 148 10.79 -1.38 -9.93
C ASN A 148 11.81 -0.27 -10.12
N LEU A 149 11.46 0.71 -10.97
CA LEU A 149 12.12 2.00 -11.08
C LEU A 149 11.11 3.09 -10.68
N GLN A 150 11.51 3.95 -9.78
CA GLN A 150 10.75 5.15 -9.42
C GLN A 150 11.28 6.33 -10.23
N PHE A 151 10.36 7.13 -10.77
CA PHE A 151 10.66 8.37 -11.48
C PHE A 151 10.35 9.57 -10.60
N TYR A 152 11.27 10.51 -10.55
CA TYR A 152 11.10 11.78 -9.85
C TYR A 152 11.88 12.89 -10.56
N ALA A 153 11.46 14.12 -10.38
CA ALA A 153 12.14 15.26 -10.98
C ALA A 153 13.56 15.42 -10.41
N PRO A 154 14.56 15.82 -11.21
CA PRO A 154 15.90 16.05 -10.72
C PRO A 154 15.93 17.03 -9.54
N GLY A 155 16.48 16.58 -8.42
CA GLY A 155 16.56 17.36 -7.17
C GLY A 155 15.30 17.32 -6.30
N ALA A 156 14.27 16.58 -6.70
CA ALA A 156 13.15 16.29 -5.82
C ALA A 156 13.54 15.24 -4.77
N ASP A 157 12.85 15.27 -3.63
CA ASP A 157 12.94 14.20 -2.65
C ASP A 157 12.26 12.95 -3.23
N PRO A 158 12.95 11.80 -3.30
CA PRO A 158 12.36 10.57 -3.82
C PRO A 158 11.37 9.91 -2.85
N SER A 159 11.31 10.35 -1.59
CA SER A 159 10.40 9.79 -0.60
C SER A 159 9.00 10.42 -0.68
N PHE A 160 8.02 9.69 -0.20
CA PHE A 160 6.63 10.12 -0.03
C PHE A 160 6.24 9.97 1.45
N PRO A 161 6.76 10.82 2.34
CA PRO A 161 6.53 10.65 3.75
C PRO A 161 5.04 10.70 4.08
N GLY A 162 4.59 9.70 4.83
CA GLY A 162 3.27 9.66 5.44
C GLY A 162 3.25 10.41 6.78
N PRO A 163 2.14 10.37 7.50
CA PRO A 163 2.04 10.90 8.84
C PRO A 163 2.99 10.18 9.80
N GLU A 164 3.39 10.86 10.86
CA GLU A 164 4.18 10.22 11.92
C GLU A 164 3.36 9.08 12.55
N PRO A 165 4.01 7.95 12.88
CA PRO A 165 3.34 6.82 13.51
C PRO A 165 2.62 7.23 14.79
N SER A 166 1.47 6.62 15.08
CA SER A 166 0.79 6.81 16.36
C SER A 166 1.71 6.41 17.51
N PRO A 167 1.75 7.18 18.62
CA PRO A 167 2.52 6.79 19.79
C PRO A 167 2.04 5.43 20.28
N VAL A 168 2.95 4.48 20.44
CA VAL A 168 2.65 3.20 21.10
C VAL A 168 2.31 3.54 22.56
N GLU A 169 1.05 3.37 22.96
CA GLU A 169 0.67 3.41 24.37
C GLU A 169 1.39 2.26 25.07
N THR A 170 2.50 2.57 25.74
CA THR A 170 3.12 1.64 26.69
C THR A 170 2.16 1.53 27.86
N GLU A 171 1.43 0.39 27.94
CA GLU A 171 0.72 0.04 29.16
C GLU A 171 1.74 0.09 30.32
N GLU A 172 1.60 1.05 31.22
CA GLU A 172 2.33 1.00 32.50
C GLU A 172 1.98 -0.32 33.17
N PRO A 173 2.99 -1.08 33.65
CA PRO A 173 2.70 -2.33 34.33
C PRO A 173 1.82 -2.03 35.55
N ALA A 174 0.64 -2.65 35.59
CA ALA A 174 -0.30 -2.52 36.71
C ALA A 174 0.46 -2.74 38.04
N GLU A 175 0.43 -1.72 38.90
CA GLU A 175 1.00 -1.83 40.27
C GLU A 175 0.41 -3.06 40.93
N SER A 176 1.29 -3.98 41.32
CA SER A 176 0.87 -5.16 42.10
C SER A 176 0.27 -4.67 43.41
N PRO A 177 -0.90 -5.19 43.84
CA PRO A 177 -1.51 -4.79 45.10
C PRO A 177 -0.58 -5.14 46.24
N GLU A 178 -0.30 -4.16 47.12
CA GLU A 178 0.43 -4.35 48.37
C GLU A 178 -0.21 -5.51 49.20
N PRO A 179 0.58 -6.36 49.80
CA PRO A 179 0.05 -7.43 50.65
C PRO A 179 -0.62 -6.79 51.89
N ALA A 180 -1.86 -7.17 52.14
CA ALA A 180 -2.60 -6.74 53.34
C ALA A 180 -1.82 -7.13 54.62
N GLU A 181 -1.54 -6.16 55.49
CA GLU A 181 -1.02 -6.40 56.82
C GLU A 181 -2.01 -7.27 57.61
N GLU A 182 -1.59 -8.46 57.96
CA GLU A 182 -2.28 -9.26 58.99
C GLU A 182 -2.13 -8.56 60.35
N THR A 183 -3.21 -7.98 60.81
CA THR A 183 -3.31 -7.53 62.19
C THR A 183 -3.65 -8.75 63.07
N ASP A 184 -2.67 -9.26 63.77
CA ASP A 184 -2.82 -10.21 64.90
C ASP A 184 -3.50 -9.46 66.06
N GLY A 185 -4.64 -10.05 66.53
CA GLY A 185 -5.38 -9.62 67.72
C GLY A 185 -6.15 -10.76 68.34
#